data_e764f04f64470f47903335f1b0d1e448
#
_entry.id   e764f04f64470f47903335f1b0d1e448
#
_cell.length_a   1.000
_cell.length_b   1.000
_cell.length_c   1.000
_cell.angle_alpha   90.00
_cell.angle_beta   90.00
_cell.angle_gamma   90.00
#
_symmetry.space_group_name_H-M   'P 1'
#
loop_
_entity.id
_entity.type
_entity.pdbx_description
1 polymer ?
#
loop_
_entity_poly.entity_id
_entity_poly.type
_entity_poly.pdbx_seq_one_letter_code
_entity_poly.pdbx_strand_id
1 'polypeptide(L)'
;MTLNELIDEKKSIKDQLTNLNVEISKLKEREDTLDLKIIEKLDAEGLARSANEVASVSIREDFVPDVQDWDALYEHIRDTEDFSLLHRRVSSTAFKERINQGDTVPGLQTREIRRINFRTL
;
A
#
# COMPACT_ATOMS: atom_id res chain seq x y z
N MET A 1 -7.32 30.37 17.47
CA MET A 1 -8.10 30.10 16.24
C MET A 1 -9.52 29.72 16.63
N THR A 2 -10.49 30.26 15.91
CA THR A 2 -11.88 29.82 16.04
C THR A 2 -12.11 28.48 15.38
N LEU A 3 -13.21 27.82 15.71
CA LEU A 3 -13.57 26.55 15.06
C LEU A 3 -13.74 26.71 13.55
N ASN A 4 -14.36 27.81 13.10
CA ASN A 4 -14.52 28.10 11.67
C ASN A 4 -13.18 28.25 10.96
N GLU A 5 -12.22 28.94 11.57
CA GLU A 5 -10.86 29.10 11.02
C GLU A 5 -10.16 27.75 10.88
N LEU A 6 -10.31 26.86 11.87
CA LEU A 6 -9.75 25.51 11.82
C LEU A 6 -10.38 24.65 10.72
N ILE A 7 -11.69 24.76 10.54
CA ILE A 7 -12.39 24.06 9.47
C ILE A 7 -11.93 24.55 8.08
N ASP A 8 -11.83 25.86 7.92
CA ASP A 8 -11.38 26.47 6.66
C ASP A 8 -9.94 26.08 6.33
N GLU A 9 -9.06 26.08 7.32
CA GLU A 9 -7.67 25.64 7.14
C GLU A 9 -7.59 24.17 6.76
N LYS A 10 -8.37 23.32 7.43
CA LYS A 10 -8.41 21.88 7.09
C LYS A 10 -8.89 21.65 5.66
N LYS A 11 -9.93 22.38 5.22
CA LYS A 11 -10.44 22.28 3.84
C LYS A 11 -9.35 22.67 2.83
N SER A 12 -8.65 23.77 3.09
CA SER A 12 -7.56 24.22 2.23
C SER A 12 -6.45 23.17 2.11
N ILE A 13 -6.04 22.57 3.22
CA ILE A 13 -5.02 21.51 3.25
C ILE A 13 -5.50 20.28 2.50
N LYS A 14 -6.75 19.86 2.69
CA LYS A 14 -7.31 18.71 1.97
C LYS A 14 -7.30 18.93 0.46
N ASP A 15 -7.64 20.11 0.01
CA ASP A 15 -7.62 20.45 -1.44
C ASP A 15 -6.19 20.41 -1.99
N GLN A 16 -5.22 20.94 -1.24
CA GLN A 16 -3.81 20.88 -1.64
C GLN A 16 -3.31 19.43 -1.71
N LEU A 17 -3.66 18.60 -0.73
CA LEU A 17 -3.30 17.18 -0.73
C LEU A 17 -3.90 16.43 -1.91
N THR A 18 -5.15 16.71 -2.24
CA THR A 18 -5.81 16.09 -3.42
C THR A 18 -5.07 16.45 -4.70
N ASN A 19 -4.73 17.72 -4.89
CA ASN A 19 -4.01 18.19 -6.07
C ASN A 19 -2.61 17.58 -6.16
N LEU A 20 -1.88 17.53 -5.04
CA LEU A 20 -0.55 16.93 -5.00
C LEU A 20 -0.60 15.41 -5.28
N ASN A 21 -1.60 14.71 -4.77
CA ASN A 21 -1.78 13.29 -5.04
C ASN A 21 -2.05 12.99 -6.51
N VAL A 22 -2.83 13.86 -7.18
CA VAL A 22 -3.05 13.75 -8.64
C VAL A 22 -1.73 13.92 -9.39
N GLU A 23 -0.92 14.90 -9.02
CA GLU A 23 0.38 15.13 -9.64
C GLU A 23 1.34 13.97 -9.40
N ILE A 24 1.37 13.43 -8.17
CA ILE A 24 2.19 12.27 -7.81
C ILE A 24 1.79 11.06 -8.66
N SER A 25 0.49 10.80 -8.81
CA SER A 25 0.01 9.68 -9.63
C SER A 25 0.45 9.78 -11.08
N LYS A 26 0.37 10.98 -11.65
CA LYS A 26 0.82 11.23 -13.03
C LYS A 26 2.32 11.02 -13.19
N LEU A 27 3.11 11.48 -12.23
CA LEU A 27 4.57 11.31 -12.25
C LEU A 27 4.96 9.84 -12.09
N LYS A 28 4.27 9.09 -11.24
CA LYS A 28 4.51 7.65 -11.07
C LYS A 28 4.19 6.86 -12.34
N GLU A 29 3.07 7.16 -13.00
CA GLU A 29 2.76 6.56 -14.30
C GLU A 29 3.83 6.84 -15.33
N ARG A 30 4.31 8.08 -15.36
CA ARG A 30 5.39 8.49 -16.27
C ARG A 30 6.68 7.74 -15.97
N GLU A 31 7.03 7.62 -14.71
CA GLU A 31 8.22 6.89 -14.26
C GLU A 31 8.12 5.41 -14.63
N ASP A 32 6.99 4.76 -14.40
CA ASP A 32 6.78 3.36 -14.76
C ASP A 32 6.93 3.13 -16.28
N THR A 33 6.39 4.06 -17.09
CA THR A 33 6.54 4.00 -18.54
C THR A 33 8.00 4.13 -18.95
N LEU A 34 8.75 5.02 -18.31
CA LEU A 34 10.18 5.20 -18.58
C LEU A 34 10.98 3.98 -18.16
N ASP A 35 10.64 3.36 -17.03
CA ASP A 35 11.31 2.14 -16.56
C ASP A 35 11.17 1.01 -17.58
N LEU A 36 9.97 0.80 -18.11
CA LEU A 36 9.74 -0.20 -19.16
C LEU A 36 10.55 0.10 -20.41
N LYS A 37 10.63 1.35 -20.83
CA LYS A 37 11.43 1.75 -21.99
C LYS A 37 12.93 1.55 -21.75
N ILE A 38 13.41 1.82 -20.54
CA ILE A 38 14.80 1.59 -20.17
C ILE A 38 15.14 0.08 -20.22
N ILE A 39 14.25 -0.76 -19.67
CA ILE A 39 14.42 -2.21 -19.71
C ILE A 39 14.49 -2.70 -21.17
N GLU A 40 13.57 -2.23 -22.03
CA GLU A 40 13.56 -2.59 -23.45
C GLU A 40 14.87 -2.21 -24.15
N LYS A 41 15.38 -1.02 -23.87
CA LYS A 41 16.64 -0.55 -24.43
C LYS A 41 17.84 -1.37 -23.96
N LEU A 42 17.90 -1.66 -22.65
CA LEU A 42 18.97 -2.49 -22.09
C LEU A 42 18.94 -3.90 -22.70
N ASP A 43 17.77 -4.50 -22.81
CA ASP A 43 17.60 -5.82 -23.42
C ASP A 43 18.01 -5.81 -24.89
N ALA A 44 17.62 -4.80 -25.65
CA ALA A 44 17.97 -4.65 -27.07
C ALA A 44 19.48 -4.52 -27.27
N GLU A 45 20.18 -3.90 -26.33
CA GLU A 45 21.64 -3.70 -26.38
C GLU A 45 22.41 -4.84 -25.69
N GLY A 46 21.71 -5.82 -25.11
CA GLY A 46 22.31 -6.93 -24.39
C GLY A 46 23.00 -6.53 -23.10
N LEU A 47 22.54 -5.45 -22.46
CA LEU A 47 23.12 -4.91 -21.23
C LEU A 47 22.25 -5.19 -20.03
N ALA A 48 22.87 -5.47 -18.89
CA ALA A 48 22.18 -5.57 -17.61
C ALA A 48 22.19 -4.24 -16.85
N ARG A 49 23.07 -3.32 -17.23
CA ARG A 49 23.18 -2.00 -16.63
C ARG A 49 23.81 -1.01 -17.59
N SER A 50 23.57 0.27 -17.35
CA SER A 50 24.19 1.37 -18.07
C SER A 50 24.19 2.62 -17.19
N ALA A 51 24.99 3.59 -17.58
CA ALA A 51 25.05 4.87 -16.87
C ALA A 51 25.30 6.01 -17.85
N ASN A 52 24.88 7.19 -17.44
CA ASN A 52 25.26 8.43 -18.08
C ASN A 52 25.83 9.39 -17.01
N GLU A 53 25.95 10.68 -17.34
CA GLU A 53 26.53 11.67 -16.42
C GLU A 53 25.70 11.92 -15.17
N VAL A 54 24.40 11.60 -15.18
CA VAL A 54 23.48 11.94 -14.09
C VAL A 54 23.04 10.74 -13.27
N ALA A 55 23.02 9.52 -13.83
CA ALA A 55 22.54 8.35 -13.13
C ALA A 55 23.03 7.04 -13.73
N SER A 56 22.94 5.98 -12.97
CA SER A 56 23.11 4.62 -13.44
C SER A 56 21.79 3.87 -13.30
N VAL A 57 21.54 2.96 -14.23
CA VAL A 57 20.38 2.06 -14.21
C VAL A 57 20.83 0.63 -14.34
N SER A 58 20.13 -0.27 -13.69
CA SER A 58 20.38 -1.71 -13.79
C SER A 58 19.07 -2.47 -13.71
N ILE A 59 19.01 -3.62 -14.39
CA ILE A 59 17.88 -4.53 -14.25
C ILE A 59 18.11 -5.34 -12.99
N ARG A 60 17.13 -5.27 -12.08
CA ARG A 60 17.10 -6.12 -10.89
C ARG A 60 15.98 -7.15 -11.06
N GLU A 61 16.36 -8.41 -11.00
CA GLU A 61 15.40 -9.49 -10.98
C GLU A 61 15.07 -9.83 -9.53
N ASP A 62 13.80 -10.04 -9.25
CA ASP A 62 13.33 -10.33 -7.91
C ASP A 62 12.32 -11.48 -7.98
N PHE A 63 12.24 -12.24 -6.88
CA PHE A 63 11.28 -13.33 -6.76
C PHE A 63 10.17 -12.87 -5.83
N VAL A 64 8.96 -12.82 -6.38
CA VAL A 64 7.78 -12.41 -5.62
C VAL A 64 6.79 -13.56 -5.57
N PRO A 65 6.09 -13.76 -4.45
CA PRO A 65 5.09 -14.80 -4.38
C PRO A 65 3.86 -14.44 -5.21
N ASP A 66 3.33 -15.45 -5.88
CA ASP A 66 2.07 -15.34 -6.62
C ASP A 66 1.16 -16.47 -6.14
N VAL A 67 0.08 -16.11 -5.46
CA VAL A 67 -0.83 -17.09 -4.87
C VAL A 67 -1.71 -17.68 -5.96
N GLN A 68 -1.49 -18.96 -6.27
CA GLN A 68 -2.28 -19.69 -7.27
C GLN A 68 -3.56 -20.30 -6.67
N ASP A 69 -3.50 -20.69 -5.39
CA ASP A 69 -4.60 -21.34 -4.69
C ASP A 69 -4.52 -20.99 -3.20
N TRP A 70 -5.42 -20.11 -2.74
CA TRP A 70 -5.46 -19.68 -1.36
C TRP A 70 -5.80 -20.84 -0.39
N ASP A 71 -6.68 -21.75 -0.80
CA ASP A 71 -7.06 -22.86 0.05
C ASP A 71 -5.89 -23.80 0.30
N ALA A 72 -5.11 -24.09 -0.73
CA ALA A 72 -3.89 -24.89 -0.62
C ALA A 72 -2.86 -24.21 0.27
N LEU A 73 -2.69 -22.89 0.16
CA LEU A 73 -1.79 -22.13 1.03
C LEU A 73 -2.23 -22.17 2.48
N TYR A 74 -3.51 -21.98 2.75
CA TYR A 74 -4.05 -22.05 4.12
C TYR A 74 -3.89 -23.44 4.73
N GLU A 75 -4.12 -24.50 3.96
CA GLU A 75 -3.91 -25.87 4.40
C GLU A 75 -2.44 -26.12 4.77
N HIS A 76 -1.52 -25.67 3.94
CA HIS A 76 -0.08 -25.74 4.21
C HIS A 76 0.28 -25.02 5.51
N ILE A 77 -0.24 -23.78 5.71
CA ILE A 77 0.00 -23.02 6.95
C ILE A 77 -0.55 -23.74 8.17
N ARG A 78 -1.76 -24.32 8.08
CA ARG A 78 -2.34 -25.10 9.18
C ARG A 78 -1.49 -26.31 9.52
N ASP A 79 -1.02 -27.03 8.52
CA ASP A 79 -0.24 -28.25 8.70
C ASP A 79 1.16 -27.99 9.26
N THR A 80 1.82 -26.93 8.82
CA THR A 80 3.19 -26.58 9.24
C THR A 80 3.24 -25.57 10.37
N GLU A 81 2.14 -24.91 10.70
CA GLU A 81 2.06 -23.79 11.63
C GLU A 81 3.00 -22.61 11.25
N ASP A 82 3.38 -22.53 9.98
CA ASP A 82 4.26 -21.47 9.49
C ASP A 82 3.45 -20.22 9.10
N PHE A 83 3.02 -19.47 10.10
CA PHE A 83 2.28 -18.21 9.91
C PHE A 83 3.15 -17.07 9.41
N SER A 84 4.47 -17.26 9.36
CA SER A 84 5.40 -16.25 8.83
C SER A 84 5.22 -15.97 7.33
N LEU A 85 4.54 -16.87 6.61
CA LEU A 85 4.17 -16.68 5.21
C LEU A 85 3.13 -15.57 5.01
N LEU A 86 2.43 -15.17 6.05
CA LEU A 86 1.41 -14.12 6.03
C LEU A 86 1.90 -12.88 6.77
N HIS A 87 1.43 -11.72 6.33
CA HIS A 87 1.67 -10.48 7.06
C HIS A 87 0.87 -10.45 8.37
N ARG A 88 1.47 -9.86 9.42
CA ARG A 88 0.82 -9.64 10.70
C ARG A 88 -0.12 -8.44 10.64
N ARG A 89 -1.28 -8.66 10.07
CA ARG A 89 -2.31 -7.63 10.00
C ARG A 89 -3.67 -8.24 10.32
N VAL A 90 -4.32 -7.68 11.34
CA VAL A 90 -5.67 -8.09 11.72
C VAL A 90 -6.68 -7.33 10.87
N SER A 91 -7.66 -8.05 10.33
CA SER A 91 -8.78 -7.43 9.63
C SER A 91 -9.69 -6.70 10.61
N SER A 92 -9.77 -5.38 10.51
CA SER A 92 -10.67 -4.57 11.34
C SER A 92 -12.14 -4.93 11.13
N THR A 93 -12.53 -5.22 9.90
CA THR A 93 -13.90 -5.61 9.56
C THR A 93 -14.27 -6.92 10.23
N ALA A 94 -13.44 -7.96 10.09
CA ALA A 94 -13.67 -9.24 10.71
C ALA A 94 -13.67 -9.14 12.24
N PHE A 95 -12.77 -8.35 12.81
CA PHE A 95 -12.71 -8.10 14.26
C PHE A 95 -14.01 -7.47 14.76
N LYS A 96 -14.51 -6.44 14.08
CA LYS A 96 -15.77 -5.78 14.46
C LYS A 96 -16.96 -6.72 14.38
N GLU A 97 -17.01 -7.59 13.40
CA GLU A 97 -18.05 -8.63 13.28
C GLU A 97 -18.05 -9.57 14.47
N ARG A 98 -16.87 -10.01 14.91
CA ARG A 98 -16.75 -10.91 16.08
C ARG A 98 -17.19 -10.22 17.36
N ILE A 99 -16.80 -8.96 17.55
CA ILE A 99 -17.23 -8.18 18.72
C ILE A 99 -18.75 -7.98 18.71
N ASN A 100 -19.36 -7.67 17.56
CA ASN A 100 -20.82 -7.51 17.45
C ASN A 100 -21.57 -8.82 17.73
N GLN A 101 -20.95 -9.96 17.49
CA GLN A 101 -21.51 -11.28 17.83
C GLN A 101 -21.33 -11.65 19.31
N GLY A 102 -20.66 -10.79 20.09
CA GLY A 102 -20.38 -11.04 21.50
C GLY A 102 -19.16 -11.93 21.74
N ASP A 103 -18.39 -12.23 20.71
CA ASP A 103 -17.21 -13.08 20.83
C ASP A 103 -16.02 -12.29 21.38
N THR A 104 -15.17 -12.98 22.12
CA THR A 104 -13.87 -12.47 22.57
C THR A 104 -12.78 -13.18 21.78
N VAL A 105 -11.87 -12.40 21.20
CA VAL A 105 -10.73 -12.97 20.46
C VAL A 105 -9.48 -12.85 21.32
N PRO A 106 -8.91 -13.97 21.80
CA PRO A 106 -7.69 -13.93 22.60
C PRO A 106 -6.55 -13.22 21.86
N GLY A 107 -5.79 -12.43 22.58
CA GLY A 107 -4.69 -11.65 22.00
C GLY A 107 -5.09 -10.33 21.37
N LEU A 108 -6.37 -10.05 21.23
CA LEU A 108 -6.88 -8.76 20.74
C LEU A 108 -7.58 -7.99 21.85
N GLN A 109 -7.43 -6.68 21.80
CA GLN A 109 -8.07 -5.75 22.71
C GLN A 109 -8.71 -4.65 21.88
N THR A 110 -9.93 -4.24 22.25
CA THR A 110 -10.61 -3.14 21.62
C THR A 110 -9.98 -1.83 22.07
N ARG A 111 -9.64 -0.96 21.11
CA ARG A 111 -9.19 0.41 21.36
C ARG A 111 -10.08 1.35 20.60
N GLU A 112 -10.72 2.24 21.31
CA GLU A 112 -11.58 3.26 20.72
C GLU A 112 -10.73 4.44 20.22
N ILE A 113 -10.94 4.86 18.99
CA ILE A 113 -10.29 6.02 18.39
C ILE A 113 -11.37 7.00 17.97
N ARG A 114 -11.20 8.26 18.39
CA ARG A 114 -12.08 9.35 17.97
C ARG A 114 -11.45 10.04 16.76
N ARG A 115 -12.21 10.15 15.69
CA ARG A 115 -11.77 10.76 14.44
C ARG A 115 -12.75 11.82 13.99
N ILE A 116 -12.26 12.77 13.21
CA ILE A 116 -13.10 13.78 12.58
C ILE A 116 -13.59 13.26 11.24
N ASN A 117 -14.92 13.27 11.06
CA ASN A 117 -15.52 13.15 9.73
C ASN A 117 -15.57 14.55 9.13
N PHE A 118 -14.86 14.73 8.02
CA PHE A 118 -14.86 15.99 7.30
C PHE A 118 -15.64 15.83 6.01
N ARG A 119 -16.71 16.59 5.86
CA ARG A 119 -17.56 16.53 4.68
C ARG A 119 -17.59 17.87 4.00
N THR A 120 -17.21 17.91 2.72
CA THR A 120 -17.37 19.10 1.89
C THR A 120 -18.83 19.26 1.49
N LEU A 121 -19.36 20.43 1.72
CA LEU A 121 -20.75 20.77 1.35
C LEU A 121 -20.84 21.24 -0.10
#